data_651ef1624a958a1cc31567698c41bbf8
#
_entry.id   651ef1624a958a1cc31567698c41bbf8
#
_cell.length_a   1.000
_cell.length_b   1.000
_cell.length_c   1.000
_cell.angle_alpha   90.00
_cell.angle_beta   90.00
_cell.angle_gamma   90.00
#
_symmetry.space_group_name_H-M   'P 1'
#
loop_
_entity.id
_entity.type
_entity.pdbx_description
1 polymer ?
#
loop_
_entity_poly.entity_id
_entity_poly.type
_entity_poly.pdbx_seq_one_letter_code
_entity_poly.pdbx_strand_id
1 'polypeptide(L)'
;MIVFFSFLVPLFGQGGENYRAFNRLIRQTDIENFYTVNELRALFEDPMLQESKIILDRFRRKPEKNKTYQEYRNIFLQEERIQKGVAFCFEHKETLKKISEDFDIDPLIIVAIIGIETNYGTRFAEHSVLVSLYTQASKLPQRRTWATKEMFEFLVYCKKEGIDPFSVEGSYAGAFGFGQFIPSSFNKLSIDYNQNGKKEPYGWEDVLGSVAYYLRENGYPPKYHNFSFRSKAWHAIRTYNRSDHYANTVIEFRNELAKQVFLSI
;
A
#
# COMPACT_ATOMS: atom_id res chain seq x y z
N MET A 1 21.26 38.06 -18.20
CA MET A 1 21.45 38.26 -16.75
C MET A 1 21.39 36.86 -16.11
N ILE A 2 22.56 36.26 -15.90
CA ILE A 2 22.69 34.89 -15.38
C ILE A 2 22.54 35.02 -13.88
N VAL A 3 21.42 34.55 -13.33
CA VAL A 3 21.22 34.49 -11.88
C VAL A 3 21.99 33.26 -11.38
N PHE A 4 23.15 33.48 -10.77
CA PHE A 4 23.86 32.49 -9.97
C PHE A 4 23.02 32.22 -8.71
N PHE A 5 22.29 31.10 -8.68
CA PHE A 5 21.80 30.54 -7.44
C PHE A 5 23.02 30.06 -6.64
N SER A 6 23.43 30.87 -5.67
CA SER A 6 24.41 30.49 -4.66
C SER A 6 23.75 29.40 -3.77
N PHE A 7 24.02 28.14 -4.10
CA PHE A 7 23.66 27.03 -3.24
C PHE A 7 24.42 27.18 -1.94
N LEU A 8 23.72 27.58 -0.89
CA LEU A 8 24.18 27.43 0.48
C LEU A 8 24.48 25.93 0.69
N VAL A 9 25.76 25.62 0.90
CA VAL A 9 26.23 24.27 1.20
C VAL A 9 25.51 23.78 2.45
N PRO A 10 24.79 22.66 2.41
CA PRO A 10 24.09 22.16 3.57
C PRO A 10 25.05 21.72 4.68
N LEU A 11 24.64 21.90 5.94
CA LEU A 11 25.33 21.41 7.16
C LEU A 11 25.40 19.88 7.28
N PHE A 12 24.83 19.13 6.32
CA PHE A 12 25.09 17.71 6.20
C PHE A 12 26.61 17.50 6.00
N GLY A 13 27.21 16.63 6.79
CA GLY A 13 28.57 16.18 6.46
C GLY A 13 28.58 15.73 5.00
N GLN A 14 29.34 16.44 4.15
CA GLN A 14 29.39 16.15 2.71
C GLN A 14 29.77 14.68 2.51
N GLY A 15 28.82 13.85 2.09
CA GLY A 15 29.03 12.42 1.84
C GLY A 15 28.17 11.44 2.66
N GLY A 16 27.41 11.88 3.67
CA GLY A 16 26.48 11.04 4.43
C GLY A 16 25.33 10.50 3.57
N GLU A 17 24.74 9.37 3.99
CA GLU A 17 23.62 8.75 3.25
C GLU A 17 22.39 9.68 3.20
N ASN A 18 22.08 10.41 4.27
CA ASN A 18 21.01 11.39 4.31
C ASN A 18 21.21 12.47 3.23
N TYR A 19 22.42 12.99 3.08
CA TYR A 19 22.75 13.96 2.03
C TYR A 19 22.55 13.38 0.63
N ARG A 20 22.97 12.13 0.40
CA ARG A 20 22.78 11.47 -0.90
C ARG A 20 21.31 11.19 -1.18
N ALA A 21 20.52 10.78 -0.20
CA ALA A 21 19.10 10.52 -0.34
C ALA A 21 18.33 11.83 -0.58
N PHE A 22 18.63 12.89 0.17
CA PHE A 22 18.10 14.24 -0.03
C PHE A 22 18.35 14.74 -1.46
N ASN A 23 19.60 14.68 -1.94
CA ASN A 23 19.93 15.13 -3.30
C ASN A 23 19.26 14.29 -4.38
N ARG A 24 19.10 12.99 -4.16
CA ARG A 24 18.35 12.14 -5.10
C ARG A 24 16.88 12.54 -5.16
N LEU A 25 16.26 12.78 -4.03
CA LEU A 25 14.86 13.21 -3.98
C LEU A 25 14.66 14.49 -4.78
N ILE A 26 15.46 15.53 -4.51
CA ILE A 26 15.37 16.82 -5.24
C ILE A 26 15.63 16.64 -6.75
N ARG A 27 16.66 15.87 -7.14
CA ARG A 27 17.04 15.73 -8.55
C ARG A 27 16.15 14.82 -9.37
N GLN A 28 15.43 13.91 -8.75
CA GLN A 28 14.64 12.87 -9.44
C GLN A 28 13.14 13.07 -9.33
N THR A 29 12.69 14.10 -8.59
CA THR A 29 11.27 14.38 -8.36
C THR A 29 11.02 15.88 -8.29
N ASP A 30 9.75 16.25 -8.35
CA ASP A 30 9.30 17.64 -8.23
C ASP A 30 8.93 18.00 -6.77
N ILE A 31 9.67 17.45 -5.79
CA ILE A 31 9.36 17.61 -4.36
C ILE A 31 9.37 19.09 -3.93
N GLU A 32 10.17 19.93 -4.57
CA GLU A 32 10.27 21.36 -4.28
C GLU A 32 8.98 22.14 -4.61
N ASN A 33 8.04 21.55 -5.35
CA ASN A 33 6.69 22.10 -5.54
C ASN A 33 5.81 21.95 -4.28
N PHE A 34 6.18 21.09 -3.33
CA PHE A 34 5.41 20.77 -2.13
C PHE A 34 6.13 21.13 -0.84
N TYR A 35 7.45 21.03 -0.82
CA TYR A 35 8.29 21.30 0.35
C TYR A 35 9.34 22.34 0.03
N THR A 36 9.56 23.25 0.95
CA THR A 36 10.75 24.11 0.92
C THR A 36 12.01 23.30 1.19
N VAL A 37 13.15 23.80 0.72
CA VAL A 37 14.46 23.18 0.99
C VAL A 37 14.74 23.06 2.50
N ASN A 38 14.25 24.03 3.30
CA ASN A 38 14.46 24.01 4.76
C ASN A 38 13.60 22.92 5.44
N GLU A 39 12.35 22.71 5.01
CA GLU A 39 11.51 21.62 5.50
C GLU A 39 12.11 20.25 5.17
N LEU A 40 12.56 20.07 3.93
CA LEU A 40 13.25 18.84 3.53
C LEU A 40 14.52 18.62 4.32
N ARG A 41 15.31 19.68 4.55
CA ARG A 41 16.51 19.59 5.36
C ARG A 41 16.19 19.13 6.78
N ALA A 42 15.22 19.76 7.43
CA ALA A 42 14.81 19.38 8.77
C ALA A 42 14.38 17.91 8.85
N LEU A 43 13.63 17.42 7.84
CA LEU A 43 13.22 16.02 7.74
C LEU A 43 14.41 15.06 7.59
N PHE A 44 15.41 15.40 6.75
CA PHE A 44 16.55 14.54 6.51
C PHE A 44 17.66 14.65 7.59
N GLU A 45 17.63 15.68 8.42
CA GLU A 45 18.47 15.83 9.60
C GLU A 45 17.83 15.26 10.87
N ASP A 46 16.55 14.88 10.81
CA ASP A 46 15.85 14.31 11.96
C ASP A 46 16.49 12.98 12.38
N PRO A 47 16.82 12.81 13.69
CA PRO A 47 17.39 11.57 14.22
C PRO A 47 16.53 10.33 14.00
N MET A 48 15.21 10.47 13.78
CA MET A 48 14.31 9.36 13.47
C MET A 48 14.53 8.81 12.05
N LEU A 49 15.09 9.59 11.13
CA LEU A 49 15.36 9.13 9.76
C LEU A 49 16.69 8.38 9.67
N GLN A 50 16.66 7.14 10.10
CA GLN A 50 17.81 6.23 10.04
C GLN A 50 17.49 4.94 9.31
N GLU A 51 18.53 4.33 8.71
CA GLU A 51 18.32 3.02 8.06
C GLU A 51 18.01 1.94 9.10
N SER A 52 16.98 1.14 8.81
CA SER A 52 16.54 0.06 9.66
C SER A 52 17.17 -1.28 9.24
N LYS A 53 17.94 -1.88 10.13
CA LYS A 53 18.49 -3.22 9.96
C LYS A 53 17.36 -4.27 9.84
N ILE A 54 16.28 -4.11 10.58
CA ILE A 54 15.14 -5.02 10.56
C ILE A 54 14.54 -5.06 9.15
N ILE A 55 14.35 -3.90 8.51
CA ILE A 55 13.85 -3.79 7.14
C ILE A 55 14.79 -4.47 6.16
N LEU A 56 16.10 -4.23 6.26
CA LEU A 56 17.10 -4.88 5.40
C LEU A 56 17.08 -6.40 5.54
N ASP A 57 16.96 -6.91 6.75
CA ASP A 57 16.91 -8.34 7.01
C ASP A 57 15.61 -8.97 6.45
N ARG A 58 14.48 -8.27 6.45
CA ARG A 58 13.25 -8.72 5.77
C ARG A 58 13.47 -8.90 4.27
N PHE A 59 14.13 -7.94 3.60
CA PHE A 59 14.44 -8.06 2.18
C PHE A 59 15.44 -9.17 1.85
N ARG A 60 16.37 -9.49 2.75
CA ARG A 60 17.34 -10.58 2.57
C ARG A 60 16.71 -11.96 2.68
N ARG A 61 15.80 -12.14 3.64
CA ARG A 61 15.18 -13.45 3.93
C ARG A 61 14.19 -13.90 2.87
N LYS A 62 13.50 -13.00 2.18
CA LYS A 62 12.47 -13.27 1.14
C LYS A 62 11.62 -14.52 1.43
N PRO A 63 10.95 -14.60 2.60
CA PRO A 63 10.36 -15.83 3.11
C PRO A 63 9.25 -16.40 2.21
N GLU A 64 8.65 -15.57 1.35
CA GLU A 64 7.50 -15.96 0.53
C GLU A 64 7.89 -16.56 -0.83
N LYS A 65 9.10 -16.27 -1.36
CA LYS A 65 9.49 -16.71 -2.71
C LYS A 65 9.73 -18.20 -2.86
N ASN A 66 9.99 -18.91 -1.76
CA ASN A 66 10.34 -20.33 -1.78
C ASN A 66 9.19 -21.23 -1.30
N LYS A 67 7.99 -20.67 -1.04
CA LYS A 67 6.84 -21.45 -0.60
C LYS A 67 6.11 -22.08 -1.78
N THR A 68 5.70 -23.34 -1.61
CA THR A 68 4.70 -23.95 -2.49
C THR A 68 3.38 -23.19 -2.38
N TYR A 69 2.49 -23.34 -3.36
CA TYR A 69 1.17 -22.72 -3.29
C TYR A 69 0.40 -23.14 -2.03
N GLN A 70 0.45 -24.44 -1.67
CA GLN A 70 -0.23 -24.94 -0.47
C GLN A 70 0.29 -24.32 0.82
N GLU A 71 1.62 -24.16 0.96
CA GLU A 71 2.20 -23.47 2.12
C GLU A 71 1.82 -21.99 2.17
N TYR A 72 1.80 -21.31 1.02
CA TYR A 72 1.38 -19.91 0.91
C TYR A 72 -0.10 -19.75 1.28
N ARG A 73 -0.98 -20.54 0.67
CA ARG A 73 -2.41 -20.57 0.92
C ARG A 73 -2.73 -20.78 2.42
N ASN A 74 -2.07 -21.72 3.07
CA ASN A 74 -2.30 -22.06 4.46
C ASN A 74 -1.95 -20.94 5.46
N ILE A 75 -1.20 -19.90 5.04
CA ILE A 75 -0.95 -18.70 5.86
C ILE A 75 -2.25 -17.88 6.01
N PHE A 76 -3.09 -17.88 4.98
CA PHE A 76 -4.23 -16.96 4.89
C PHE A 76 -5.58 -17.65 5.10
N LEU A 77 -5.77 -18.88 4.60
CA LEU A 77 -7.03 -19.63 4.69
C LEU A 77 -7.10 -20.40 6.03
N GLN A 78 -7.04 -19.64 7.13
CA GLN A 78 -7.26 -20.16 8.47
C GLN A 78 -8.72 -19.91 8.86
N GLU A 79 -9.36 -20.87 9.56
CA GLU A 79 -10.75 -20.76 9.95
C GLU A 79 -11.06 -19.46 10.71
N GLU A 80 -10.21 -19.09 11.67
CA GLU A 80 -10.37 -17.84 12.41
C GLU A 80 -10.43 -16.60 11.49
N ARG A 81 -9.58 -16.56 10.45
CA ARG A 81 -9.57 -15.43 9.50
C ARG A 81 -10.79 -15.43 8.61
N ILE A 82 -11.29 -16.61 8.22
CA ILE A 82 -12.52 -16.74 7.44
C ILE A 82 -13.70 -16.25 8.27
N GLN A 83 -13.81 -16.65 9.53
CA GLN A 83 -14.87 -16.21 10.45
C GLN A 83 -14.83 -14.68 10.68
N LYS A 84 -13.64 -14.09 10.84
CA LYS A 84 -13.49 -12.63 10.86
C LYS A 84 -14.00 -11.99 9.56
N GLY A 85 -13.74 -12.59 8.42
CA GLY A 85 -14.23 -12.11 7.14
C GLY A 85 -15.75 -12.18 7.01
N VAL A 86 -16.36 -13.22 7.50
CA VAL A 86 -17.84 -13.33 7.58
C VAL A 86 -18.40 -12.20 8.46
N ALA A 87 -17.85 -12.02 9.67
CA ALA A 87 -18.26 -10.92 10.55
C ALA A 87 -18.07 -9.54 9.88
N PHE A 88 -16.95 -9.33 9.21
CA PHE A 88 -16.66 -8.10 8.45
C PHE A 88 -17.67 -7.85 7.32
N CYS A 89 -18.12 -8.90 6.62
CA CYS A 89 -19.17 -8.77 5.61
C CYS A 89 -20.49 -8.25 6.20
N PHE A 90 -20.87 -8.72 7.39
CA PHE A 90 -22.09 -8.26 8.07
C PHE A 90 -21.94 -6.84 8.60
N GLU A 91 -20.80 -6.52 9.22
CA GLU A 91 -20.51 -5.18 9.75
C GLU A 91 -20.56 -4.09 8.67
N HIS A 92 -20.00 -4.39 7.49
CA HIS A 92 -19.91 -3.45 6.37
C HIS A 92 -20.89 -3.73 5.24
N LYS A 93 -22.00 -4.45 5.52
CA LYS A 93 -22.95 -4.95 4.52
C LYS A 93 -23.45 -3.86 3.57
N GLU A 94 -23.88 -2.73 4.10
CA GLU A 94 -24.48 -1.65 3.28
C GLU A 94 -23.41 -0.98 2.39
N THR A 95 -22.23 -0.73 2.92
CA THR A 95 -21.09 -0.18 2.16
C THR A 95 -20.66 -1.13 1.05
N LEU A 96 -20.52 -2.42 1.35
CA LEU A 96 -20.13 -3.44 0.36
C LEU A 96 -21.18 -3.61 -0.73
N LYS A 97 -22.46 -3.56 -0.37
CA LYS A 97 -23.56 -3.59 -1.34
C LYS A 97 -23.48 -2.39 -2.28
N LYS A 98 -23.38 -1.18 -1.74
CA LYS A 98 -23.28 0.04 -2.54
C LYS A 98 -22.05 0.01 -3.46
N ILE A 99 -20.88 -0.39 -2.96
CA ILE A 99 -19.66 -0.54 -3.77
C ILE A 99 -19.84 -1.57 -4.88
N SER A 100 -20.51 -2.69 -4.58
CA SER A 100 -20.82 -3.72 -5.60
C SER A 100 -21.70 -3.16 -6.72
N GLU A 101 -22.66 -2.31 -6.40
CA GLU A 101 -23.55 -1.66 -7.37
C GLU A 101 -22.80 -0.58 -8.17
N ASP A 102 -22.01 0.28 -7.50
CA ASP A 102 -21.30 1.42 -8.12
C ASP A 102 -20.17 0.95 -9.06
N PHE A 103 -19.46 -0.12 -8.68
CA PHE A 103 -18.29 -0.62 -9.43
C PHE A 103 -18.54 -1.93 -10.18
N ASP A 104 -19.72 -2.53 -10.05
CA ASP A 104 -20.05 -3.82 -10.66
C ASP A 104 -18.96 -4.88 -10.37
N ILE A 105 -18.65 -5.05 -9.08
CA ILE A 105 -17.59 -5.92 -8.58
C ILE A 105 -18.15 -6.90 -7.53
N ASP A 106 -17.59 -8.10 -7.47
CA ASP A 106 -17.92 -9.05 -6.38
C ASP A 106 -17.35 -8.53 -5.05
N PRO A 107 -18.21 -8.16 -4.07
CA PRO A 107 -17.76 -7.57 -2.82
C PRO A 107 -16.90 -8.53 -1.99
N LEU A 108 -17.08 -9.85 -2.15
CA LEU A 108 -16.28 -10.84 -1.43
C LEU A 108 -14.82 -10.90 -1.91
N ILE A 109 -14.51 -10.44 -3.13
CA ILE A 109 -13.12 -10.25 -3.57
C ILE A 109 -12.45 -9.13 -2.76
N ILE A 110 -13.17 -8.01 -2.51
CA ILE A 110 -12.67 -6.90 -1.70
C ILE A 110 -12.39 -7.40 -0.29
N VAL A 111 -13.35 -8.10 0.33
CA VAL A 111 -13.21 -8.66 1.68
C VAL A 111 -12.05 -9.65 1.77
N ALA A 112 -11.86 -10.51 0.75
CA ALA A 112 -10.75 -11.44 0.68
C ALA A 112 -9.38 -10.73 0.60
N ILE A 113 -9.27 -9.65 -0.21
CA ILE A 113 -8.07 -8.83 -0.28
C ILE A 113 -7.75 -8.23 1.08
N ILE A 114 -8.70 -7.55 1.73
CA ILE A 114 -8.51 -6.95 3.06
C ILE A 114 -8.13 -8.01 4.10
N GLY A 115 -8.73 -9.20 4.03
CA GLY A 115 -8.38 -10.33 4.89
C GLY A 115 -6.94 -10.79 4.73
N ILE A 116 -6.41 -10.80 3.50
CA ILE A 116 -5.01 -11.18 3.22
C ILE A 116 -4.05 -10.05 3.63
N GLU A 117 -4.34 -8.80 3.26
CA GLU A 117 -3.44 -7.67 3.47
C GLU A 117 -3.26 -7.35 4.95
N THR A 118 -4.35 -7.23 5.70
CA THR A 118 -4.28 -6.70 7.07
C THR A 118 -5.04 -7.51 8.10
N ASN A 119 -5.58 -8.68 7.72
CA ASN A 119 -6.47 -9.44 8.60
C ASN A 119 -7.58 -8.53 9.19
N TYR A 120 -8.25 -7.79 8.32
CA TYR A 120 -9.33 -6.86 8.67
C TYR A 120 -8.84 -5.73 9.60
N GLY A 121 -7.74 -5.09 9.25
CA GLY A 121 -7.18 -3.96 10.00
C GLY A 121 -6.48 -4.32 11.30
N THR A 122 -6.26 -5.62 11.60
CA THR A 122 -5.58 -6.02 12.84
C THR A 122 -4.05 -6.15 12.70
N ARG A 123 -3.52 -6.16 11.46
CA ARG A 123 -2.08 -6.32 11.17
C ARG A 123 -1.68 -5.44 9.99
N PHE A 124 -1.35 -4.19 10.22
CA PHE A 124 -1.02 -3.23 9.16
C PHE A 124 0.16 -2.30 9.48
N ALA A 125 0.55 -2.19 10.74
CA ALA A 125 1.50 -1.21 11.25
C ALA A 125 2.65 -1.94 11.96
N GLU A 126 3.76 -2.16 11.24
CA GLU A 126 4.96 -2.80 11.82
C GLU A 126 6.19 -1.90 11.70
N HIS A 127 6.17 -0.93 10.78
CA HIS A 127 7.33 -0.08 10.45
C HIS A 127 6.88 1.31 10.01
N SER A 128 7.65 2.36 10.36
CA SER A 128 7.45 3.67 9.74
C SER A 128 7.60 3.57 8.22
N VAL A 129 6.61 4.08 7.48
CA VAL A 129 6.61 4.08 6.01
C VAL A 129 7.79 4.89 5.48
N LEU A 130 8.04 6.08 6.05
CA LEU A 130 9.16 6.94 5.67
C LEU A 130 10.50 6.22 5.85
N VAL A 131 10.73 5.63 7.03
CA VAL A 131 11.96 4.89 7.34
C VAL A 131 12.11 3.66 6.42
N SER A 132 10.99 3.00 6.10
CA SER A 132 11.00 1.84 5.19
C SER A 132 11.45 2.23 3.78
N LEU A 133 10.90 3.30 3.23
CA LEU A 133 11.26 3.80 1.89
C LEU A 133 12.67 4.40 1.87
N TYR A 134 13.04 5.17 2.89
CA TYR A 134 14.38 5.71 3.04
C TYR A 134 15.45 4.61 3.11
N THR A 135 15.22 3.57 3.92
CA THR A 135 16.14 2.42 4.03
C THR A 135 16.34 1.74 2.68
N GLN A 136 15.26 1.52 1.93
CA GLN A 136 15.32 0.92 0.60
C GLN A 136 16.07 1.82 -0.39
N ALA A 137 15.80 3.12 -0.39
CA ALA A 137 16.45 4.10 -1.27
C ALA A 137 17.95 4.22 -0.98
N SER A 138 18.36 4.06 0.27
CA SER A 138 19.75 4.20 0.71
C SER A 138 20.54 2.90 0.52
N LYS A 139 20.02 1.76 0.95
CA LYS A 139 20.76 0.50 1.11
C LYS A 139 20.46 -0.59 0.09
N LEU A 140 19.41 -0.46 -0.74
CA LEU A 140 19.04 -1.47 -1.74
C LEU A 140 19.22 -0.92 -3.15
N PRO A 141 20.38 -1.09 -3.80
CA PRO A 141 20.69 -0.51 -5.12
C PRO A 141 19.62 -0.79 -6.18
N GLN A 142 19.09 -2.03 -6.21
CA GLN A 142 18.06 -2.48 -7.15
C GLN A 142 16.68 -1.85 -6.91
N ARG A 143 16.45 -1.27 -5.74
CA ARG A 143 15.19 -0.58 -5.38
C ARG A 143 15.34 0.95 -5.27
N ARG A 144 16.54 1.46 -5.35
CA ARG A 144 16.88 2.86 -5.05
C ARG A 144 15.99 3.86 -5.78
N THR A 145 15.93 3.78 -7.09
CA THR A 145 15.11 4.71 -7.92
C THR A 145 13.62 4.58 -7.61
N TRP A 146 13.13 3.35 -7.50
CA TRP A 146 11.74 3.09 -7.16
C TRP A 146 11.41 3.64 -5.77
N ALA A 147 12.20 3.31 -4.75
CA ALA A 147 11.97 3.75 -3.39
C ALA A 147 12.07 5.28 -3.22
N THR A 148 12.95 5.95 -3.99
CA THR A 148 13.01 7.43 -4.01
C THR A 148 11.70 8.01 -4.55
N LYS A 149 11.13 7.44 -5.61
CA LYS A 149 9.83 7.88 -6.16
C LYS A 149 8.68 7.62 -5.19
N GLU A 150 8.64 6.44 -4.57
CA GLU A 150 7.60 6.14 -3.56
C GLU A 150 7.73 7.05 -2.33
N MET A 151 8.95 7.39 -1.90
CA MET A 151 9.19 8.35 -0.82
C MET A 151 8.69 9.75 -1.20
N PHE A 152 8.90 10.18 -2.44
CA PHE A 152 8.30 11.41 -2.97
C PHE A 152 6.77 11.38 -2.86
N GLU A 153 6.14 10.34 -3.41
CA GLU A 153 4.67 10.19 -3.38
C GLU A 153 4.11 10.17 -1.95
N PHE A 154 4.84 9.52 -1.04
CA PHE A 154 4.47 9.48 0.38
C PHE A 154 4.55 10.86 1.04
N LEU A 155 5.64 11.59 0.81
CA LEU A 155 5.81 12.93 1.34
C LEU A 155 4.76 13.91 0.77
N VAL A 156 4.43 13.80 -0.51
CA VAL A 156 3.34 14.59 -1.13
C VAL A 156 2.00 14.30 -0.46
N TYR A 157 1.68 13.04 -0.20
CA TYR A 157 0.49 12.66 0.55
C TYR A 157 0.48 13.29 1.95
N CYS A 158 1.55 13.10 2.72
CA CYS A 158 1.65 13.66 4.07
C CYS A 158 1.49 15.19 4.09
N LYS A 159 2.10 15.88 3.11
CA LYS A 159 2.01 17.35 3.00
C LYS A 159 0.59 17.82 2.71
N LYS A 160 -0.10 17.14 1.79
CA LYS A 160 -1.48 17.48 1.42
C LYS A 160 -2.46 17.28 2.57
N GLU A 161 -2.28 16.20 3.32
CA GLU A 161 -3.16 15.84 4.43
C GLU A 161 -2.75 16.48 5.78
N GLY A 162 -1.63 17.20 5.82
CA GLY A 162 -1.11 17.80 7.06
C GLY A 162 -0.66 16.77 8.09
N ILE A 163 -0.16 15.60 7.62
CA ILE A 163 0.27 14.48 8.45
C ILE A 163 1.78 14.53 8.66
N ASP A 164 2.24 14.28 9.89
CA ASP A 164 3.66 14.06 10.17
C ASP A 164 4.15 12.79 9.47
N PRO A 165 5.14 12.86 8.54
CA PRO A 165 5.64 11.70 7.83
C PRO A 165 6.20 10.58 8.72
N PHE A 166 6.63 10.90 9.94
CA PHE A 166 7.13 9.90 10.90
C PHE A 166 6.01 9.14 11.62
N SER A 167 4.79 9.69 11.65
CA SER A 167 3.65 9.10 12.37
C SER A 167 2.97 7.96 11.61
N VAL A 168 3.20 7.84 10.30
CA VAL A 168 2.51 6.83 9.48
C VAL A 168 3.26 5.51 9.53
N GLU A 169 2.57 4.47 9.98
CA GLU A 169 3.07 3.11 10.04
C GLU A 169 2.52 2.25 8.90
N GLY A 170 3.28 1.24 8.50
CA GLY A 170 2.93 0.34 7.42
C GLY A 170 3.84 -0.87 7.33
N SER A 171 3.99 -1.44 6.15
CA SER A 171 4.84 -2.61 5.92
C SER A 171 6.32 -2.22 5.73
N TYR A 172 7.21 -3.19 5.90
CA TYR A 172 8.63 -3.05 5.59
C TYR A 172 8.91 -2.66 4.12
N ALA A 173 7.95 -2.88 3.23
CA ALA A 173 8.03 -2.50 1.82
C ALA A 173 7.57 -1.06 1.54
N GLY A 174 6.94 -0.39 2.53
CA GLY A 174 6.45 0.97 2.42
C GLY A 174 4.98 1.08 1.99
N ALA A 175 4.22 -0.03 2.03
CA ALA A 175 2.77 -0.01 1.85
C ALA A 175 2.09 0.39 3.17
N PHE A 176 0.94 1.08 3.10
CA PHE A 176 0.24 1.58 4.29
C PHE A 176 -1.28 1.55 4.15
N GLY A 177 -1.96 1.81 5.26
CA GLY A 177 -3.41 1.75 5.36
C GLY A 177 -3.96 0.33 5.38
N PHE A 178 -5.27 0.18 5.60
CA PHE A 178 -5.91 -1.14 5.64
C PHE A 178 -5.89 -1.87 4.29
N GLY A 179 -5.82 -1.13 3.18
CA GLY A 179 -5.65 -1.68 1.83
C GLY A 179 -4.21 -1.99 1.43
N GLN A 180 -3.21 -1.63 2.25
CA GLN A 180 -1.78 -1.83 1.95
C GLN A 180 -1.35 -1.30 0.58
N PHE A 181 -1.83 -0.11 0.21
CA PHE A 181 -1.36 0.56 -0.99
C PHE A 181 0.07 1.08 -0.83
N ILE A 182 0.90 0.95 -1.87
CA ILE A 182 2.13 1.74 -1.96
C ILE A 182 1.77 3.21 -2.24
N PRO A 183 2.60 4.19 -1.84
CA PRO A 183 2.25 5.61 -1.93
C PRO A 183 1.79 6.09 -3.32
N SER A 184 2.47 5.70 -4.39
CA SER A 184 2.08 6.06 -5.75
C SER A 184 0.71 5.49 -6.16
N SER A 185 0.40 4.26 -5.73
CA SER A 185 -0.91 3.65 -5.95
C SER A 185 -1.99 4.34 -5.13
N PHE A 186 -1.70 4.69 -3.87
CA PHE A 186 -2.63 5.42 -3.02
C PHE A 186 -2.99 6.78 -3.64
N ASN A 187 -2.00 7.60 -3.98
CA ASN A 187 -2.25 8.91 -4.59
C ASN A 187 -3.09 8.83 -5.86
N LYS A 188 -2.84 7.82 -6.70
CA LYS A 188 -3.49 7.65 -8.00
C LYS A 188 -4.86 6.96 -7.92
N LEU A 189 -5.01 5.96 -7.08
CA LEU A 189 -6.11 5.00 -7.12
C LEU A 189 -6.95 4.94 -5.84
N SER A 190 -6.60 5.71 -4.78
CA SER A 190 -7.52 5.90 -3.68
C SER A 190 -8.59 6.92 -4.02
N ILE A 191 -9.78 6.73 -3.47
CA ILE A 191 -10.92 7.62 -3.64
C ILE A 191 -11.51 8.01 -2.29
N ASP A 192 -12.06 9.20 -2.21
CA ASP A 192 -12.96 9.66 -1.15
C ASP A 192 -14.36 9.11 -1.44
N TYR A 193 -14.60 7.88 -0.97
CA TYR A 193 -15.84 7.18 -1.30
C TYR A 193 -17.03 7.67 -0.48
N ASN A 194 -16.78 8.08 0.77
CA ASN A 194 -17.81 8.63 1.65
C ASN A 194 -18.07 10.14 1.40
N GLN A 195 -17.29 10.77 0.51
CA GLN A 195 -17.41 12.16 0.09
C GLN A 195 -17.25 13.19 1.24
N ASN A 196 -16.39 12.86 2.22
CA ASN A 196 -16.08 13.75 3.34
C ASN A 196 -14.98 14.78 3.03
N GLY A 197 -14.41 14.76 1.82
CA GLY A 197 -13.34 15.64 1.35
C GLY A 197 -11.92 15.10 1.62
N LYS A 198 -11.78 13.89 2.13
CA LYS A 198 -10.49 13.26 2.44
C LYS A 198 -10.39 11.88 1.84
N LYS A 199 -9.17 11.39 1.64
CA LYS A 199 -8.88 10.00 1.28
C LYS A 199 -8.25 9.30 2.48
N GLU A 200 -9.04 8.51 3.18
CA GLU A 200 -8.68 7.96 4.49
C GLU A 200 -8.14 6.52 4.37
N PRO A 201 -6.82 6.28 4.52
CA PRO A 201 -6.24 4.95 4.39
C PRO A 201 -6.63 4.00 5.52
N TYR A 202 -7.25 4.51 6.58
CA TYR A 202 -7.75 3.77 7.75
C TYR A 202 -9.27 3.93 7.93
N GLY A 203 -9.97 4.60 7.01
CA GLY A 203 -11.42 4.69 6.94
C GLY A 203 -11.99 3.58 6.07
N TRP A 204 -12.86 2.71 6.60
CA TRP A 204 -13.34 1.53 5.87
C TRP A 204 -14.06 1.85 4.57
N GLU A 205 -14.88 2.90 4.52
CA GLU A 205 -15.61 3.26 3.32
C GLU A 205 -14.67 3.59 2.17
N ASP A 206 -13.68 4.45 2.43
CA ASP A 206 -12.68 4.83 1.43
C ASP A 206 -11.76 3.68 1.04
N VAL A 207 -11.35 2.86 2.02
CA VAL A 207 -10.51 1.69 1.77
C VAL A 207 -11.22 0.69 0.86
N LEU A 208 -12.46 0.32 1.18
CA LEU A 208 -13.24 -0.65 0.38
C LEU A 208 -13.53 -0.09 -1.01
N GLY A 209 -13.94 1.19 -1.10
CA GLY A 209 -14.14 1.90 -2.37
C GLY A 209 -12.87 1.98 -3.19
N SER A 210 -11.73 2.28 -2.57
CA SER A 210 -10.43 2.36 -3.25
C SER A 210 -9.94 1.01 -3.77
N VAL A 211 -10.15 -0.09 -3.03
CA VAL A 211 -9.85 -1.45 -3.51
C VAL A 211 -10.71 -1.78 -4.74
N ALA A 212 -12.01 -1.46 -4.70
CA ALA A 212 -12.90 -1.66 -5.84
C ALA A 212 -12.44 -0.84 -7.06
N TYR A 213 -12.17 0.44 -6.86
CA TYR A 213 -11.69 1.33 -7.92
C TYR A 213 -10.35 0.83 -8.51
N TYR A 214 -9.40 0.42 -7.64
CA TYR A 214 -8.14 -0.18 -8.07
C TYR A 214 -8.36 -1.37 -9.01
N LEU A 215 -9.23 -2.30 -8.63
CA LEU A 215 -9.51 -3.50 -9.43
C LEU A 215 -10.14 -3.13 -10.77
N ARG A 216 -11.07 -2.19 -10.80
CA ARG A 216 -11.71 -1.70 -12.04
C ARG A 216 -10.69 -1.07 -12.99
N GLU A 217 -9.86 -0.17 -12.49
CA GLU A 217 -8.79 0.48 -13.27
C GLU A 217 -7.75 -0.51 -13.80
N ASN A 218 -7.61 -1.68 -13.14
CA ASN A 218 -6.73 -2.76 -13.57
C ASN A 218 -7.46 -3.88 -14.36
N GLY A 219 -8.65 -3.60 -14.88
CA GLY A 219 -9.32 -4.46 -15.85
C GLY A 219 -10.22 -5.54 -15.26
N TYR A 220 -10.65 -5.40 -13.99
CA TYR A 220 -11.70 -6.27 -13.45
C TYR A 220 -12.99 -6.13 -14.29
N PRO A 221 -13.56 -7.24 -14.81
CA PRO A 221 -14.66 -7.16 -15.77
C PRO A 221 -15.98 -6.79 -15.09
N PRO A 222 -16.87 -6.00 -15.75
CA PRO A 222 -18.21 -5.76 -15.27
C PRO A 222 -19.12 -6.99 -15.51
N LYS A 223 -20.20 -7.10 -14.73
CA LYS A 223 -21.37 -7.98 -14.90
C LYS A 223 -21.12 -9.49 -14.89
N TYR A 224 -19.93 -9.97 -15.16
CA TYR A 224 -19.64 -11.40 -15.20
C TYR A 224 -18.35 -11.73 -14.44
N HIS A 225 -18.52 -12.40 -13.32
CA HIS A 225 -17.42 -12.74 -12.43
C HIS A 225 -16.90 -14.16 -12.74
N ASN A 226 -16.03 -14.26 -13.75
CA ASN A 226 -15.28 -15.48 -14.00
C ASN A 226 -13.95 -15.44 -13.22
N PHE A 227 -13.83 -16.33 -12.25
CA PHE A 227 -12.64 -16.45 -11.39
C PHE A 227 -11.69 -17.58 -11.80
N SER A 228 -11.85 -18.17 -13.01
CA SER A 228 -10.93 -19.17 -13.50
C SER A 228 -9.51 -18.61 -13.64
N PHE A 229 -8.52 -19.49 -13.54
CA PHE A 229 -7.12 -19.16 -13.74
C PHE A 229 -6.91 -18.40 -15.07
N ARG A 230 -6.19 -17.27 -15.02
CA ARG A 230 -5.92 -16.36 -16.13
C ARG A 230 -7.18 -15.66 -16.73
N SER A 231 -8.31 -15.69 -16.06
CA SER A 231 -9.44 -14.83 -16.44
C SER A 231 -9.12 -13.33 -16.25
N LYS A 232 -9.95 -12.44 -16.79
CA LYS A 232 -9.79 -10.99 -16.57
C LYS A 232 -9.82 -10.61 -15.10
N ALA A 233 -10.75 -11.19 -14.31
CA ALA A 233 -10.81 -10.96 -12.86
C ALA A 233 -9.53 -11.47 -12.17
N TRP A 234 -9.05 -12.65 -12.52
CA TRP A 234 -7.79 -13.19 -11.99
C TRP A 234 -6.60 -12.26 -12.29
N HIS A 235 -6.50 -11.75 -13.52
CA HIS A 235 -5.43 -10.80 -13.89
C HIS A 235 -5.52 -9.49 -13.10
N ALA A 236 -6.72 -8.93 -12.94
CA ALA A 236 -6.93 -7.72 -12.15
C ALA A 236 -6.52 -7.92 -10.68
N ILE A 237 -6.90 -9.03 -10.06
CA ILE A 237 -6.49 -9.38 -8.69
C ILE A 237 -4.96 -9.53 -8.59
N ARG A 238 -4.34 -10.17 -9.59
CA ARG A 238 -2.89 -10.36 -9.64
C ARG A 238 -2.11 -9.04 -9.71
N THR A 239 -2.70 -7.96 -10.21
CA THR A 239 -2.02 -6.65 -10.23
C THR A 239 -1.84 -6.07 -8.84
N TYR A 240 -2.70 -6.42 -7.89
CA TYR A 240 -2.62 -5.95 -6.50
C TYR A 240 -1.33 -6.42 -5.82
N ASN A 241 -1.01 -7.70 -6.02
CA ASN A 241 0.30 -8.26 -5.64
C ASN A 241 0.74 -9.20 -6.78
N ARG A 242 1.83 -8.87 -7.48
CA ARG A 242 2.29 -9.55 -8.72
C ARG A 242 2.74 -11.00 -8.50
N SER A 243 1.84 -11.81 -7.92
CA SER A 243 2.03 -13.21 -7.59
C SER A 243 0.82 -14.04 -8.01
N ASP A 244 1.04 -15.15 -8.69
CA ASP A 244 0.00 -16.11 -9.04
C ASP A 244 -0.57 -16.77 -7.77
N HIS A 245 0.27 -17.02 -6.77
CA HIS A 245 -0.17 -17.54 -5.47
C HIS A 245 -1.15 -16.58 -4.80
N TYR A 246 -0.87 -15.27 -4.84
CA TYR A 246 -1.76 -14.26 -4.30
C TYR A 246 -3.14 -14.30 -4.96
N ALA A 247 -3.19 -14.20 -6.29
CA ALA A 247 -4.46 -14.17 -7.01
C ALA A 247 -5.30 -15.42 -6.77
N ASN A 248 -4.66 -16.60 -6.79
CA ASN A 248 -5.34 -17.86 -6.48
C ASN A 248 -5.87 -17.89 -5.04
N THR A 249 -5.06 -17.41 -4.07
CA THR A 249 -5.45 -17.38 -2.65
C THR A 249 -6.60 -16.41 -2.40
N VAL A 250 -6.62 -15.24 -3.02
CA VAL A 250 -7.75 -14.28 -2.95
C VAL A 250 -9.04 -14.95 -3.45
N ILE A 251 -8.99 -15.63 -4.59
CA ILE A 251 -10.16 -16.31 -5.17
C ILE A 251 -10.63 -17.47 -4.29
N GLU A 252 -9.73 -18.28 -3.78
CA GLU A 252 -10.11 -19.35 -2.85
C GLU A 252 -10.70 -18.79 -1.56
N PHE A 253 -10.11 -17.73 -1.02
CA PHE A 253 -10.64 -17.08 0.19
C PHE A 253 -12.05 -16.53 -0.06
N ARG A 254 -12.26 -15.84 -1.19
CA ARG A 254 -13.59 -15.41 -1.64
C ARG A 254 -14.58 -16.56 -1.67
N ASN A 255 -14.18 -17.73 -2.18
CA ASN A 255 -15.07 -18.90 -2.27
C ASN A 255 -15.41 -19.46 -0.90
N GLU A 256 -14.47 -19.48 0.06
CA GLU A 256 -14.76 -19.89 1.45
C GLU A 256 -15.72 -18.92 2.13
N LEU A 257 -15.52 -17.59 1.97
CA LEU A 257 -16.46 -16.58 2.46
C LEU A 257 -17.87 -16.78 1.88
N ALA A 258 -17.98 -17.03 0.56
CA ALA A 258 -19.26 -17.22 -0.09
C ALA A 258 -20.05 -18.41 0.49
N LYS A 259 -19.39 -19.52 0.81
CA LYS A 259 -20.03 -20.68 1.44
C LYS A 259 -20.66 -20.32 2.78
N GLN A 260 -19.97 -19.54 3.59
CA GLN A 260 -20.40 -19.23 4.96
C GLN A 260 -21.38 -18.05 5.02
N VAL A 261 -21.20 -17.03 4.21
CA VAL A 261 -22.18 -15.92 4.11
C VAL A 261 -23.52 -16.43 3.59
N PHE A 262 -23.52 -17.39 2.64
CA PHE A 262 -24.75 -18.01 2.12
C PHE A 262 -25.48 -18.86 3.16
N LEU A 263 -24.76 -19.48 4.09
CA LEU A 263 -25.34 -20.31 5.15
C LEU A 263 -25.91 -19.49 6.34
N SER A 264 -25.59 -18.18 6.37
CA SER A 264 -25.97 -17.27 7.46
C SER A 264 -27.13 -16.33 7.12
N ILE A 265 -27.67 -16.44 5.89
CA ILE A 265 -28.88 -15.76 5.39
C ILE A 265 -30.06 -16.75 5.39
#